data_963489c946aa72503ca096f83e3addf5
#
_entry.id   963489c946aa72503ca096f83e3addf5
#
_cell.length_a   1.000
_cell.length_b   1.000
_cell.length_c   1.000
_cell.angle_alpha   90.00
_cell.angle_beta   90.00
_cell.angle_gamma   90.00
#
_symmetry.space_group_name_H-M   'P 1'
#
loop_
_entity.id
_entity.type
_entity.pdbx_description
1 polymer ?
#
loop_
_entity_poly.entity_id
_entity_poly.type
_entity_poly.pdbx_seq_one_letter_code
_entity_poly.pdbx_strand_id
1 'polypeptide(L)'
;MLNWAPTLNFRYRFNKRSNLRINYRGTTTQPGMSDLLSIVDDSDPLNIKVGNPGLKPAFTNRLRLFYNTYIQSHQRSIMTYLNYSNTRNSISNKVTYDEITGGRTTQPENINGNWDVNAAVMFNTSVDSAGVWNINTFTTGGYNHYVSFLSLDKKSDSQKNVTRSMNIGERLSGSYRNSWLEFELDGSLNYTHSRNALQASSDMDTWQFSYGTNINLTLPWGTSVSTDLHENSRRGYSDESLNTNELIWNAQVSHSLL
;
A
#
# COMPACT_ATOMS: atom_id res chain seq x y z
N MET A 1 -12.83 -31.79 4.59
CA MET A 1 -11.59 -31.05 4.95
C MET A 1 -11.87 -30.13 6.12
N LEU A 2 -11.01 -30.09 7.13
CA LEU A 2 -11.18 -29.21 8.28
C LEU A 2 -10.65 -27.80 7.92
N ASN A 3 -11.53 -26.80 7.91
CA ASN A 3 -11.13 -25.40 7.69
C ASN A 3 -10.82 -24.74 9.03
N TRP A 4 -9.55 -24.44 9.26
CA TRP A 4 -9.11 -23.80 10.47
C TRP A 4 -9.12 -22.27 10.28
N ALA A 5 -9.81 -21.55 11.15
CA ALA A 5 -9.95 -20.10 11.08
C ALA A 5 -9.83 -19.46 12.49
N PRO A 6 -8.64 -19.52 13.13
CA PRO A 6 -8.45 -18.98 14.45
C PRO A 6 -8.55 -17.46 14.44
N THR A 7 -9.14 -16.89 15.48
CA THR A 7 -9.21 -15.46 15.72
C THR A 7 -8.86 -15.13 17.16
N LEU A 8 -8.11 -14.04 17.33
CA LEU A 8 -7.79 -13.47 18.64
C LEU A 8 -8.06 -11.96 18.55
N ASN A 9 -8.83 -11.45 19.51
CA ASN A 9 -9.08 -10.01 19.63
C ASN A 9 -8.67 -9.59 21.04
N PHE A 10 -7.66 -8.74 21.10
CA PHE A 10 -7.20 -8.15 22.35
C PHE A 10 -7.45 -6.65 22.31
N ARG A 11 -8.05 -6.11 23.37
CA ARG A 11 -8.25 -4.67 23.54
C ARG A 11 -7.79 -4.28 24.94
N TYR A 12 -6.93 -3.30 24.99
CA TYR A 12 -6.48 -2.72 26.26
C TYR A 12 -6.71 -1.21 26.23
N ARG A 13 -7.31 -0.69 27.28
CA ARG A 13 -7.57 0.74 27.46
C ARG A 13 -6.69 1.26 28.59
N PHE A 14 -5.68 2.05 28.24
CA PHE A 14 -4.79 2.67 29.22
C PHE A 14 -5.53 3.73 30.06
N ASN A 15 -6.39 4.51 29.37
CA ASN A 15 -7.26 5.51 29.95
C ASN A 15 -8.43 5.81 28.99
N LYS A 16 -9.27 6.82 29.32
CA LYS A 16 -10.44 7.19 28.50
C LYS A 16 -10.07 7.63 27.07
N ARG A 17 -8.81 8.02 26.82
CA ARG A 17 -8.33 8.61 25.56
C ARG A 17 -7.22 7.80 24.89
N SER A 18 -6.78 6.70 25.49
CA SER A 18 -5.69 5.87 24.97
C SER A 18 -6.09 4.42 24.96
N ASN A 19 -6.03 3.80 23.79
CA ASN A 19 -6.36 2.39 23.65
C ASN A 19 -5.46 1.68 22.65
N LEU A 20 -5.24 0.39 22.89
CA LEU A 20 -4.54 -0.54 22.05
C LEU A 20 -5.51 -1.65 21.64
N ARG A 21 -5.50 -2.00 20.36
CA ARG A 21 -6.22 -3.16 19.82
C ARG A 21 -5.26 -4.02 19.04
N ILE A 22 -5.30 -5.31 19.30
CA ILE A 22 -4.55 -6.31 18.55
C ILE A 22 -5.55 -7.35 18.06
N ASN A 23 -5.56 -7.58 16.75
CA ASN A 23 -6.41 -8.56 16.11
C ASN A 23 -5.55 -9.53 15.33
N TYR A 24 -5.68 -10.79 15.63
CA TYR A 24 -5.12 -11.86 14.82
C TYR A 24 -6.26 -12.64 14.17
N ARG A 25 -6.08 -12.99 12.90
CA ARG A 25 -7.00 -13.82 12.15
C ARG A 25 -6.25 -14.75 11.20
N GLY A 26 -6.47 -16.05 11.37
CA GLY A 26 -6.10 -17.06 10.39
C GLY A 26 -7.28 -17.34 9.45
N THR A 27 -7.01 -17.46 8.15
CA THR A 27 -8.03 -17.81 7.15
C THR A 27 -7.50 -18.86 6.20
N THR A 28 -8.30 -19.89 5.95
CA THR A 28 -8.03 -20.90 4.95
C THR A 28 -8.76 -20.56 3.65
N THR A 29 -8.06 -20.55 2.53
CA THR A 29 -8.62 -20.37 1.19
C THR A 29 -8.43 -21.66 0.41
N GLN A 30 -9.54 -22.26 -0.05
CA GLN A 30 -9.49 -23.48 -0.85
C GLN A 30 -9.04 -23.14 -2.28
N PRO A 31 -8.31 -24.06 -2.95
CA PRO A 31 -8.07 -23.96 -4.39
C PRO A 31 -9.39 -23.96 -5.15
N GLY A 32 -9.41 -23.32 -6.32
CA GLY A 32 -10.55 -23.36 -7.22
C GLY A 32 -10.85 -24.78 -7.71
N MET A 33 -12.11 -25.06 -8.03
CA MET A 33 -12.46 -26.38 -8.57
C MET A 33 -11.71 -26.67 -9.86
N SER A 34 -11.58 -25.71 -10.75
CA SER A 34 -10.79 -25.81 -12.00
C SER A 34 -9.33 -26.14 -11.76
N ASP A 35 -8.76 -25.62 -10.65
CA ASP A 35 -7.36 -25.86 -10.31
C ASP A 35 -7.11 -27.27 -9.78
N LEU A 36 -8.14 -27.90 -9.20
CA LEU A 36 -8.07 -29.25 -8.61
C LEU A 36 -8.39 -30.38 -9.60
N LEU A 37 -9.13 -30.08 -10.67
CA LEU A 37 -9.51 -31.10 -11.64
C LEU A 37 -8.31 -31.46 -12.54
N SER A 38 -8.01 -32.75 -12.67
CA SER A 38 -7.00 -33.26 -13.61
C SER A 38 -7.47 -33.20 -15.08
N ILE A 39 -8.27 -32.18 -15.41
CA ILE A 39 -8.74 -31.96 -16.78
C ILE A 39 -7.63 -31.21 -17.51
N VAL A 40 -7.28 -31.73 -18.67
CA VAL A 40 -6.40 -31.08 -19.61
C VAL A 40 -7.25 -30.23 -20.54
N ASP A 41 -7.04 -28.95 -20.53
CA ASP A 41 -7.59 -28.04 -21.54
C ASP A 41 -6.52 -27.86 -22.62
N ASP A 42 -6.71 -28.56 -23.73
CA ASP A 42 -5.87 -28.57 -24.92
C ASP A 42 -6.56 -27.93 -26.13
N SER A 43 -7.60 -27.14 -25.88
CA SER A 43 -8.31 -26.38 -26.92
C SER A 43 -7.36 -25.48 -27.73
N ASP A 44 -6.27 -25.03 -27.11
CA ASP A 44 -5.10 -24.46 -27.76
C ASP A 44 -3.87 -25.38 -27.50
N PRO A 45 -3.44 -26.18 -28.50
CA PRO A 45 -2.32 -27.12 -28.33
C PRO A 45 -0.98 -26.47 -27.96
N LEU A 46 -0.85 -25.15 -28.18
CA LEU A 46 0.37 -24.42 -27.82
C LEU A 46 0.27 -23.82 -26.40
N ASN A 47 -0.91 -23.80 -25.77
CA ASN A 47 -1.13 -23.23 -24.45
C ASN A 47 -2.04 -24.15 -23.61
N ILE A 48 -1.55 -25.31 -23.28
CA ILE A 48 -2.26 -26.32 -22.50
C ILE A 48 -2.39 -25.88 -21.03
N LYS A 49 -3.56 -26.09 -20.44
CA LYS A 49 -3.78 -25.90 -19.01
C LYS A 49 -4.14 -27.22 -18.34
N VAL A 50 -3.50 -27.48 -17.22
CA VAL A 50 -3.71 -28.73 -16.45
C VAL A 50 -3.94 -28.37 -15.00
N GLY A 51 -5.00 -28.90 -14.40
CA GLY A 51 -5.22 -28.75 -12.96
C GLY A 51 -4.26 -29.64 -12.14
N ASN A 52 -4.19 -29.35 -10.85
CA ASN A 52 -3.33 -30.08 -9.91
C ASN A 52 -4.17 -30.56 -8.69
N PRO A 53 -4.59 -31.85 -8.65
CA PRO A 53 -5.32 -32.40 -7.51
C PRO A 53 -4.52 -32.40 -6.20
N GLY A 54 -3.18 -32.27 -6.29
CA GLY A 54 -2.27 -32.22 -5.14
C GLY A 54 -2.22 -30.87 -4.42
N LEU A 55 -2.97 -29.87 -4.89
CA LEU A 55 -2.99 -28.56 -4.26
C LEU A 55 -3.51 -28.59 -2.83
N LYS A 56 -2.76 -27.94 -1.95
CA LYS A 56 -3.14 -27.72 -0.57
C LYS A 56 -3.83 -26.36 -0.42
N PRO A 57 -4.80 -26.24 0.47
CA PRO A 57 -5.38 -24.96 0.81
C PRO A 57 -4.33 -23.93 1.25
N ALA A 58 -4.49 -22.71 0.79
CA ALA A 58 -3.67 -21.61 1.27
C ALA A 58 -4.14 -21.19 2.68
N PHE A 59 -3.20 -20.87 3.56
CA PHE A 59 -3.49 -20.39 4.91
C PHE A 59 -2.83 -19.04 5.12
N THR A 60 -3.65 -18.01 5.38
CA THR A 60 -3.20 -16.65 5.59
C THR A 60 -3.33 -16.27 7.06
N ASN A 61 -2.22 -15.92 7.70
CA ASN A 61 -2.16 -15.30 9.00
C ASN A 61 -2.16 -13.79 8.84
N ARG A 62 -3.05 -13.09 9.54
CA ARG A 62 -3.08 -11.62 9.58
C ARG A 62 -3.04 -11.14 11.02
N LEU A 63 -2.06 -10.29 11.32
CA LEU A 63 -1.94 -9.60 12.59
C LEU A 63 -2.12 -8.10 12.33
N ARG A 64 -3.05 -7.49 13.07
CA ARG A 64 -3.31 -6.05 13.03
C ARG A 64 -3.14 -5.47 14.41
N LEU A 65 -2.36 -4.40 14.49
CA LEU A 65 -2.22 -3.60 15.70
C LEU A 65 -2.71 -2.20 15.38
N PHE A 66 -3.50 -1.67 16.29
CA PHE A 66 -3.97 -0.31 16.25
C PHE A 66 -3.80 0.32 17.64
N TYR A 67 -3.11 1.44 17.68
CA TYR A 67 -2.94 2.23 18.89
C TYR A 67 -3.38 3.66 18.61
N ASN A 68 -4.13 4.24 19.52
CA ASN A 68 -4.42 5.67 19.48
C ASN A 68 -4.37 6.28 20.89
N THR A 69 -3.92 7.51 20.95
CA THR A 69 -3.94 8.33 22.16
C THR A 69 -4.20 9.80 21.84
N TYR A 70 -4.83 10.49 22.79
CA TYR A 70 -5.04 11.91 22.74
C TYR A 70 -4.62 12.56 24.06
N ILE A 71 -3.73 13.55 23.96
CA ILE A 71 -3.19 14.33 25.09
C ILE A 71 -3.78 15.74 25.02
N GLN A 72 -4.70 16.04 25.93
CA GLN A 72 -5.50 17.26 25.89
C GLN A 72 -4.67 18.52 26.10
N SER A 73 -3.67 18.49 27.00
CA SER A 73 -2.86 19.66 27.35
C SER A 73 -2.14 20.32 26.17
N HIS A 74 -1.90 19.57 25.08
CA HIS A 74 -1.24 20.05 23.87
C HIS A 74 -2.09 19.78 22.62
N GLN A 75 -3.35 19.41 22.78
CA GLN A 75 -4.23 18.97 21.68
C GLN A 75 -3.56 17.95 20.75
N ARG A 76 -2.74 17.07 21.34
CA ARG A 76 -1.89 16.12 20.62
C ARG A 76 -2.59 14.80 20.43
N SER A 77 -2.61 14.31 19.19
CA SER A 77 -3.07 12.97 18.89
C SER A 77 -1.98 12.15 18.22
N ILE A 78 -1.89 10.89 18.60
CA ILE A 78 -1.03 9.89 17.96
C ILE A 78 -1.92 8.71 17.60
N MET A 79 -1.87 8.30 16.35
CA MET A 79 -2.52 7.11 15.86
C MET A 79 -1.49 6.26 15.12
N THR A 80 -1.43 4.99 15.46
CA THR A 80 -0.50 4.05 14.85
C THR A 80 -1.26 2.80 14.44
N TYR A 81 -1.00 2.33 13.24
CA TYR A 81 -1.42 0.99 12.86
C TYR A 81 -0.26 0.19 12.26
N LEU A 82 -0.31 -1.12 12.45
CA LEU A 82 0.58 -2.08 11.83
C LEU A 82 -0.25 -3.26 11.36
N ASN A 83 -0.02 -3.68 10.12
CA ASN A 83 -0.56 -4.90 9.56
C ASN A 83 0.61 -5.79 9.14
N TYR A 84 0.56 -7.04 9.56
CA TYR A 84 1.43 -8.10 9.07
C TYR A 84 0.57 -9.21 8.49
N SER A 85 0.94 -9.70 7.31
CA SER A 85 0.28 -10.82 6.65
C SER A 85 1.33 -11.82 6.17
N ASN A 86 1.03 -13.11 6.34
CA ASN A 86 1.86 -14.20 5.83
C ASN A 86 0.96 -15.30 5.27
N THR A 87 1.21 -15.73 4.05
CA THR A 87 0.44 -16.79 3.40
C THR A 87 1.31 -18.01 3.15
N ARG A 88 0.89 -19.13 3.73
CA ARG A 88 1.46 -20.46 3.45
C ARG A 88 0.66 -21.14 2.36
N ASN A 89 1.35 -21.94 1.53
CA ASN A 89 0.75 -22.66 0.41
C ASN A 89 0.00 -21.75 -0.56
N SER A 90 0.49 -20.54 -0.84
CA SER A 90 -0.04 -19.69 -1.90
C SER A 90 -0.06 -20.48 -3.20
N ILE A 91 -1.05 -20.25 -4.07
CA ILE A 91 -1.13 -20.89 -5.36
C ILE A 91 -0.55 -19.95 -6.40
N SER A 92 0.35 -20.45 -7.22
CA SER A 92 0.98 -19.75 -8.33
C SER A 92 1.05 -20.65 -9.54
N ASN A 93 0.83 -20.10 -10.73
CA ASN A 93 0.90 -20.85 -11.97
C ASN A 93 2.37 -21.10 -12.36
N LYS A 94 2.72 -22.36 -12.53
CA LYS A 94 3.98 -22.82 -13.08
C LYS A 94 3.79 -23.14 -14.55
N VAL A 95 4.70 -22.66 -15.37
CA VAL A 95 4.71 -22.92 -16.82
C VAL A 95 5.88 -23.83 -17.14
N THR A 96 5.62 -24.90 -17.87
CA THR A 96 6.62 -25.78 -18.45
C THR A 96 6.57 -25.65 -19.96
N TYR A 97 7.74 -25.50 -20.57
CA TYR A 97 7.89 -25.38 -22.03
C TYR A 97 8.33 -26.70 -22.64
N ASP A 98 7.70 -27.08 -23.74
CA ASP A 98 8.04 -28.25 -24.52
C ASP A 98 8.84 -27.84 -25.77
N GLU A 99 10.11 -28.16 -25.80
CA GLU A 99 11.03 -27.82 -26.90
C GLU A 99 10.68 -28.51 -28.23
N ILE A 100 9.99 -29.66 -28.17
CA ILE A 100 9.66 -30.45 -29.37
C ILE A 100 8.44 -29.86 -30.07
N THR A 101 7.39 -29.58 -29.30
CA THR A 101 6.12 -29.08 -29.85
C THR A 101 6.07 -27.55 -29.90
N GLY A 102 6.94 -26.86 -29.17
CA GLY A 102 6.89 -25.44 -28.96
C GLY A 102 5.71 -24.97 -28.05
N GLY A 103 5.00 -25.93 -27.45
CA GLY A 103 3.87 -25.72 -26.60
C GLY A 103 4.26 -25.40 -25.17
N ARG A 104 3.30 -24.81 -24.41
CA ARG A 104 3.45 -24.46 -22.99
C ARG A 104 2.34 -25.13 -22.20
N THR A 105 2.74 -25.77 -21.10
CA THR A 105 1.79 -26.30 -20.13
C THR A 105 1.78 -25.44 -18.87
N THR A 106 0.62 -24.94 -18.50
CA THR A 106 0.42 -24.16 -17.27
C THR A 106 -0.28 -25.02 -16.23
N GLN A 107 0.33 -25.15 -15.05
CA GLN A 107 -0.22 -25.90 -13.92
C GLN A 107 -0.11 -25.08 -12.63
N PRO A 108 -1.17 -25.00 -11.81
CA PRO A 108 -1.10 -24.36 -10.51
C PRO A 108 -0.31 -25.22 -9.52
N GLU A 109 0.63 -24.61 -8.80
CA GLU A 109 1.41 -25.23 -7.73
C GLU A 109 1.38 -24.39 -6.44
N ASN A 110 1.53 -25.06 -5.29
CA ASN A 110 1.69 -24.36 -4.02
C ASN A 110 3.11 -23.80 -3.90
N ILE A 111 3.20 -22.55 -3.45
CA ILE A 111 4.45 -21.87 -3.20
C ILE A 111 4.42 -21.17 -1.83
N ASN A 112 5.57 -21.12 -1.15
CA ASN A 112 5.70 -20.48 0.15
C ASN A 112 6.69 -19.31 0.10
N GLY A 113 6.54 -18.40 1.06
CA GLY A 113 7.41 -17.25 1.24
C GLY A 113 6.71 -15.91 1.07
N ASN A 114 5.41 -15.88 0.81
CA ASN A 114 4.62 -14.65 0.67
C ASN A 114 4.30 -14.04 2.03
N TRP A 115 4.79 -12.84 2.27
CA TRP A 115 4.46 -12.05 3.45
C TRP A 115 4.61 -10.55 3.17
N ASP A 116 3.85 -9.77 3.89
CA ASP A 116 3.90 -8.31 3.84
C ASP A 116 3.76 -7.70 5.24
N VAL A 117 4.34 -6.54 5.40
CA VAL A 117 4.16 -5.68 6.56
C VAL A 117 3.91 -4.25 6.11
N ASN A 118 2.89 -3.61 6.70
CA ASN A 118 2.56 -2.21 6.45
C ASN A 118 2.31 -1.53 7.79
N ALA A 119 2.92 -0.37 7.97
CA ALA A 119 2.76 0.44 9.17
C ALA A 119 2.48 1.89 8.81
N ALA A 120 1.74 2.59 9.65
CA ALA A 120 1.62 4.03 9.58
C ALA A 120 1.53 4.65 10.97
N VAL A 121 2.05 5.86 11.07
CA VAL A 121 1.97 6.72 12.25
C VAL A 121 1.43 8.07 11.82
N MET A 122 0.35 8.48 12.44
CA MET A 122 -0.20 9.84 12.34
C MET A 122 0.10 10.56 13.64
N PHE A 123 0.66 11.74 13.54
CA PHE A 123 0.91 12.61 14.67
C PHE A 123 0.39 14.02 14.36
N ASN A 124 -0.48 14.52 15.22
CA ASN A 124 -1.03 15.87 15.12
C ASN A 124 -0.83 16.57 16.46
N THR A 125 -0.41 17.82 16.43
CA THR A 125 -0.24 18.62 17.64
C THR A 125 -0.47 20.10 17.35
N SER A 126 -1.11 20.79 18.28
CA SER A 126 -1.06 22.24 18.33
C SER A 126 0.25 22.70 18.95
N VAL A 127 0.86 23.72 18.38
CA VAL A 127 2.10 24.33 18.87
C VAL A 127 1.78 25.31 20.01
N ASP A 128 0.63 25.97 19.91
CA ASP A 128 0.14 26.94 20.88
C ASP A 128 -1.11 26.43 21.64
N SER A 129 -1.40 27.02 22.77
CA SER A 129 -2.54 26.64 23.60
C SER A 129 -3.90 27.03 22.97
N ALA A 130 -3.91 28.02 22.09
CA ALA A 130 -5.12 28.47 21.39
C ALA A 130 -5.49 27.57 20.19
N GLY A 131 -4.57 26.67 19.76
CA GLY A 131 -4.81 25.80 18.62
C GLY A 131 -4.71 26.49 17.26
N VAL A 132 -4.08 27.66 17.22
CA VAL A 132 -3.92 28.48 16.01
C VAL A 132 -2.86 27.89 15.08
N TRP A 133 -1.75 27.40 15.65
CA TRP A 133 -0.67 26.75 14.93
C TRP A 133 -0.72 25.23 15.13
N ASN A 134 -0.75 24.49 14.04
CA ASN A 134 -0.83 23.04 14.07
C ASN A 134 0.25 22.44 13.18
N ILE A 135 0.78 21.29 13.62
CA ILE A 135 1.70 20.44 12.88
C ILE A 135 1.08 19.06 12.75
N ASN A 136 1.05 18.53 11.54
CA ASN A 136 0.57 17.21 11.23
C ASN A 136 1.66 16.43 10.49
N THR A 137 1.87 15.18 10.90
CA THR A 137 2.73 14.25 10.18
C THR A 137 2.00 12.95 9.91
N PHE A 138 2.28 12.35 8.77
CA PHE A 138 1.80 11.03 8.39
C PHE A 138 2.91 10.23 7.76
N THR A 139 3.54 9.39 8.58
CA THR A 139 4.61 8.48 8.17
C THR A 139 4.05 7.12 7.81
N THR A 140 4.40 6.58 6.67
CA THR A 140 4.03 5.24 6.22
C THR A 140 5.27 4.43 5.89
N GLY A 141 5.19 3.12 6.10
CA GLY A 141 6.22 2.19 5.70
C GLY A 141 5.61 0.84 5.33
N GLY A 142 6.11 0.26 4.26
CA GLY A 142 5.67 -1.05 3.81
C GLY A 142 6.83 -1.88 3.29
N TYR A 143 6.73 -3.18 3.49
CA TYR A 143 7.62 -4.15 2.88
C TYR A 143 6.82 -5.36 2.42
N ASN A 144 7.08 -5.78 1.19
CA ASN A 144 6.43 -6.93 0.57
C ASN A 144 7.50 -7.91 0.08
N HIS A 145 7.39 -9.16 0.49
CA HIS A 145 8.16 -10.28 -0.01
C HIS A 145 7.22 -11.22 -0.75
N TYR A 146 7.22 -11.10 -2.07
CA TYR A 146 6.35 -11.86 -2.94
C TYR A 146 7.12 -12.92 -3.70
N VAL A 147 6.62 -14.15 -3.65
CA VAL A 147 7.20 -15.31 -4.31
C VAL A 147 6.20 -15.87 -5.31
N SER A 148 6.62 -16.04 -6.53
CA SER A 148 5.82 -16.58 -7.63
C SER A 148 6.67 -17.44 -8.57
N PHE A 149 6.05 -18.11 -9.52
CA PHE A 149 6.72 -18.64 -10.68
C PHE A 149 6.72 -17.60 -11.80
N LEU A 150 7.85 -17.43 -12.47
CA LEU A 150 8.03 -16.51 -13.59
C LEU A 150 8.72 -17.23 -14.74
N SER A 151 8.17 -17.14 -15.92
CA SER A 151 8.83 -17.55 -17.18
C SER A 151 9.45 -16.30 -17.82
N LEU A 152 10.76 -16.31 -18.02
CA LEU A 152 11.51 -15.15 -18.56
C LEU A 152 11.26 -14.95 -20.05
N ASP A 153 10.97 -16.01 -20.76
CA ASP A 153 10.63 -15.99 -22.18
C ASP A 153 9.53 -17.01 -22.50
N LYS A 154 9.11 -17.08 -23.77
CA LYS A 154 8.06 -17.99 -24.21
C LYS A 154 8.56 -19.42 -24.44
N LYS A 155 9.86 -19.68 -24.28
CA LYS A 155 10.53 -20.93 -24.63
C LYS A 155 11.25 -21.57 -23.45
N SER A 156 11.00 -21.10 -22.22
CA SER A 156 11.63 -21.67 -21.03
C SER A 156 10.62 -21.98 -19.94
N ASP A 157 10.98 -22.95 -19.12
CA ASP A 157 10.27 -23.30 -17.92
C ASP A 157 10.26 -22.10 -16.95
N SER A 158 9.18 -21.96 -16.23
CA SER A 158 9.12 -20.94 -15.17
C SER A 158 10.00 -21.33 -14.00
N GLN A 159 10.67 -20.32 -13.45
CA GLN A 159 11.53 -20.45 -12.27
C GLN A 159 10.88 -19.70 -11.10
N LYS A 160 11.30 -20.07 -9.89
CA LYS A 160 10.86 -19.36 -8.69
C LYS A 160 11.47 -17.97 -8.69
N ASN A 161 10.62 -16.96 -8.77
CA ASN A 161 10.99 -15.55 -8.65
C ASN A 161 10.68 -15.02 -7.26
N VAL A 162 11.51 -14.13 -6.77
CA VAL A 162 11.31 -13.39 -5.52
C VAL A 162 11.34 -11.91 -5.83
N THR A 163 10.21 -11.23 -5.60
CA THR A 163 10.11 -9.78 -5.67
C THR A 163 10.09 -9.23 -4.24
N ARG A 164 10.99 -8.31 -3.95
CA ARG A 164 11.06 -7.59 -2.68
C ARG A 164 10.81 -6.13 -2.96
N SER A 165 9.78 -5.59 -2.33
CA SER A 165 9.42 -4.18 -2.50
C SER A 165 9.35 -3.50 -1.14
N MET A 166 9.93 -2.33 -1.03
CA MET A 166 9.86 -1.46 0.13
C MET A 166 9.29 -0.11 -0.32
N ASN A 167 8.39 0.42 0.45
CA ASN A 167 7.88 1.78 0.27
C ASN A 167 7.97 2.54 1.59
N ILE A 168 8.41 3.78 1.54
CA ILE A 168 8.45 4.71 2.66
C ILE A 168 7.80 6.00 2.19
N GLY A 169 6.84 6.48 2.96
CA GLY A 169 6.14 7.73 2.70
C GLY A 169 6.13 8.62 3.93
N GLU A 170 6.31 9.91 3.71
CA GLU A 170 6.16 10.95 4.73
C GLU A 170 5.30 12.07 4.17
N ARG A 171 4.36 12.55 4.96
CA ARG A 171 3.64 13.79 4.73
C ARG A 171 3.76 14.66 5.96
N LEU A 172 4.18 15.89 5.75
CA LEU A 172 4.29 16.91 6.79
C LEU A 172 3.47 18.11 6.40
N SER A 173 2.67 18.65 7.31
CA SER A 173 2.04 19.95 7.13
C SER A 173 2.13 20.80 8.39
N GLY A 174 2.26 22.10 8.18
CA GLY A 174 2.16 23.13 9.20
C GLY A 174 1.08 24.12 8.81
N SER A 175 0.10 24.35 9.70
CA SER A 175 -1.01 25.25 9.42
C SER A 175 -1.17 26.32 10.48
N TYR A 176 -1.55 27.50 10.02
CA TYR A 176 -2.02 28.62 10.83
C TYR A 176 -3.49 28.85 10.52
N ARG A 177 -4.33 28.93 11.55
CA ARG A 177 -5.75 29.16 11.37
C ARG A 177 -6.28 30.15 12.41
N ASN A 178 -6.93 31.20 11.93
CA ASN A 178 -7.72 32.09 12.77
C ASN A 178 -9.11 32.32 12.14
N SER A 179 -9.87 33.34 12.61
CA SER A 179 -11.25 33.61 12.15
C SER A 179 -11.37 34.03 10.67
N TRP A 180 -10.32 34.52 10.04
CA TRP A 180 -10.36 35.07 8.68
C TRP A 180 -9.29 34.52 7.74
N LEU A 181 -8.23 33.90 8.27
CA LEU A 181 -7.13 33.33 7.51
C LEU A 181 -6.87 31.88 7.92
N GLU A 182 -6.81 31.01 6.93
CA GLU A 182 -6.20 29.69 7.04
C GLU A 182 -5.05 29.63 6.04
N PHE A 183 -3.88 29.30 6.56
CA PHE A 183 -2.65 29.15 5.79
C PHE A 183 -2.02 27.80 6.13
N GLU A 184 -1.70 27.00 5.10
CA GLU A 184 -1.03 25.72 5.27
C GLU A 184 0.17 25.63 4.33
N LEU A 185 1.28 25.16 4.86
CA LEU A 185 2.41 24.65 4.11
C LEU A 185 2.43 23.15 4.24
N ASP A 186 2.52 22.44 3.15
CA ASP A 186 2.60 20.99 3.15
C ASP A 186 3.69 20.46 2.23
N GLY A 187 4.15 19.25 2.56
CA GLY A 187 5.07 18.49 1.76
C GLY A 187 4.86 17.00 1.92
N SER A 188 5.12 16.25 0.87
CA SER A 188 5.09 14.81 0.90
C SER A 188 6.25 14.21 0.14
N LEU A 189 6.70 13.05 0.59
CA LEU A 189 7.75 12.25 -0.03
C LEU A 189 7.33 10.79 -0.02
N ASN A 190 7.40 10.12 -1.17
CA ASN A 190 7.24 8.69 -1.30
C ASN A 190 8.46 8.10 -2.01
N TYR A 191 9.10 7.16 -1.37
CA TYR A 191 10.17 6.37 -1.94
C TYR A 191 9.72 4.92 -2.12
N THR A 192 9.97 4.36 -3.30
CA THR A 192 9.70 2.96 -3.60
C THR A 192 10.97 2.31 -4.12
N HIS A 193 11.37 1.23 -3.47
CA HIS A 193 12.47 0.37 -3.86
C HIS A 193 11.94 -1.03 -4.14
N SER A 194 12.18 -1.56 -5.33
CA SER A 194 11.75 -2.90 -5.72
C SER A 194 12.87 -3.65 -6.40
N ARG A 195 13.05 -4.91 -6.06
CA ARG A 195 14.04 -5.82 -6.63
C ARG A 195 13.40 -7.14 -7.00
N ASN A 196 13.73 -7.61 -8.20
CA ASN A 196 13.29 -8.87 -8.76
C ASN A 196 14.48 -9.81 -8.91
N ALA A 197 14.38 -11.01 -8.38
CA ALA A 197 15.49 -11.96 -8.40
C ALA A 197 15.85 -12.44 -9.82
N LEU A 198 14.85 -12.59 -10.71
CA LEU A 198 15.05 -13.10 -12.06
C LEU A 198 14.98 -12.02 -13.14
N GLN A 199 14.47 -10.82 -12.84
CA GLN A 199 14.21 -9.79 -13.85
C GLN A 199 14.69 -8.43 -13.35
N ALA A 200 16.00 -8.24 -13.33
CA ALA A 200 16.62 -7.00 -12.86
C ALA A 200 16.20 -5.75 -13.66
N SER A 201 15.77 -5.91 -14.91
CA SER A 201 15.20 -4.83 -15.72
C SER A 201 13.89 -4.25 -15.17
N SER A 202 13.23 -4.98 -14.26
CA SER A 202 12.01 -4.54 -13.55
C SER A 202 12.31 -3.99 -12.16
N ASP A 203 13.59 -3.83 -11.81
CA ASP A 203 13.98 -3.18 -10.56
C ASP A 203 13.62 -1.69 -10.60
N MET A 204 13.17 -1.16 -9.48
CA MET A 204 12.72 0.21 -9.38
C MET A 204 13.32 0.90 -8.16
N ASP A 205 13.76 2.15 -8.36
CA ASP A 205 14.16 3.10 -7.33
C ASP A 205 13.51 4.44 -7.65
N THR A 206 12.28 4.64 -7.18
CA THR A 206 11.49 5.81 -7.57
C THR A 206 11.21 6.72 -6.39
N TRP A 207 11.21 8.01 -6.67
CA TRP A 207 10.89 9.08 -5.75
C TRP A 207 9.72 9.89 -6.29
N GLN A 208 8.74 10.11 -5.46
CA GLN A 208 7.66 11.06 -5.72
C GLN A 208 7.60 12.02 -4.55
N PHE A 209 7.69 13.30 -4.84
CA PHE A 209 7.60 14.33 -3.81
C PHE A 209 6.74 15.49 -4.29
N SER A 210 6.04 16.06 -3.36
CA SER A 210 5.27 17.29 -3.59
C SER A 210 5.49 18.26 -2.44
N TYR A 211 5.39 19.53 -2.74
CA TYR A 211 5.35 20.58 -1.73
C TYR A 211 4.49 21.73 -2.23
N GLY A 212 3.87 22.42 -1.31
CA GLY A 212 2.96 23.46 -1.68
C GLY A 212 2.40 24.26 -0.52
N THR A 213 1.44 25.08 -0.87
CA THR A 213 0.74 25.95 0.09
C THR A 213 -0.72 26.06 -0.27
N ASN A 214 -1.56 26.13 0.78
CA ASN A 214 -2.98 26.41 0.69
C ASN A 214 -3.30 27.67 1.49
N ILE A 215 -4.06 28.58 0.92
CA ILE A 215 -4.48 29.83 1.55
C ILE A 215 -5.98 29.97 1.40
N ASN A 216 -6.70 30.14 2.52
CA ASN A 216 -8.11 30.44 2.55
C ASN A 216 -8.34 31.73 3.34
N LEU A 217 -8.94 32.70 2.68
CA LEU A 217 -9.31 34.00 3.27
C LEU A 217 -10.83 34.10 3.33
N THR A 218 -11.35 34.47 4.50
CA THR A 218 -12.78 34.79 4.70
C THR A 218 -12.89 36.26 5.11
N LEU A 219 -13.37 37.07 4.19
CA LEU A 219 -13.49 38.51 4.41
C LEU A 219 -14.80 38.86 5.11
N PRO A 220 -14.83 39.93 5.93
CA PRO A 220 -15.99 40.25 6.78
C PRO A 220 -17.29 40.60 6.03
N TRP A 221 -17.18 40.88 4.73
CA TRP A 221 -18.34 41.18 3.87
C TRP A 221 -18.85 39.95 3.09
N GLY A 222 -18.56 38.73 3.54
CA GLY A 222 -19.09 37.50 2.99
C GLY A 222 -18.37 36.99 1.71
N THR A 223 -17.20 37.55 1.39
CA THR A 223 -16.35 37.03 0.30
C THR A 223 -15.31 36.05 0.85
N SER A 224 -15.17 34.92 0.21
CA SER A 224 -14.07 33.96 0.51
C SER A 224 -13.19 33.77 -0.73
N VAL A 225 -11.89 33.75 -0.50
CA VAL A 225 -10.86 33.49 -1.51
C VAL A 225 -10.08 32.28 -1.08
N SER A 226 -9.99 31.29 -1.95
CA SER A 226 -9.21 30.08 -1.76
C SER A 226 -8.20 29.94 -2.89
N THR A 227 -6.95 29.66 -2.56
CA THR A 227 -5.92 29.38 -3.57
C THR A 227 -4.95 28.34 -3.06
N ASP A 228 -4.52 27.46 -3.94
CA ASP A 228 -3.49 26.48 -3.70
C ASP A 228 -2.44 26.47 -4.81
N LEU A 229 -1.21 26.24 -4.42
CA LEU A 229 -0.07 26.13 -5.32
C LEU A 229 0.76 24.91 -4.88
N HIS A 230 0.88 23.92 -5.77
CA HIS A 230 1.64 22.70 -5.49
C HIS A 230 2.55 22.35 -6.65
N GLU A 231 3.77 21.96 -6.32
CA GLU A 231 4.68 21.29 -7.24
C GLU A 231 4.74 19.80 -6.95
N ASN A 232 4.54 19.00 -7.99
CA ASN A 232 4.63 17.54 -7.94
C ASN A 232 5.80 17.08 -8.80
N SER A 233 6.68 16.28 -8.25
CA SER A 233 7.87 15.79 -8.94
C SER A 233 7.99 14.28 -8.85
N ARG A 234 8.43 13.67 -9.94
CA ARG A 234 8.70 12.24 -10.05
C ARG A 234 10.10 12.00 -10.58
N ARG A 235 10.81 11.04 -10.01
CA ARG A 235 12.21 10.71 -10.34
C ARG A 235 12.45 9.20 -10.24
N GLY A 236 13.45 8.73 -11.00
CA GLY A 236 13.94 7.37 -10.94
C GLY A 236 13.12 6.36 -11.76
N TYR A 237 12.20 6.83 -12.59
CA TYR A 237 11.50 5.96 -13.54
C TYR A 237 12.37 5.64 -14.73
N SER A 238 12.36 4.38 -15.18
CA SER A 238 13.12 3.91 -16.36
C SER A 238 12.63 4.57 -17.65
N ASP A 239 11.36 4.89 -17.73
CA ASP A 239 10.79 5.74 -18.79
C ASP A 239 10.98 7.20 -18.38
N GLU A 240 11.86 7.89 -19.09
CA GLU A 240 12.20 9.30 -18.82
C GLU A 240 10.98 10.23 -18.89
N SER A 241 9.98 9.90 -19.68
CA SER A 241 8.74 10.69 -19.80
C SER A 241 7.93 10.74 -18.51
N LEU A 242 8.14 9.80 -17.60
CA LEU A 242 7.50 9.74 -16.28
C LEU A 242 8.23 10.55 -15.21
N ASN A 243 9.46 11.04 -15.50
CA ASN A 243 10.26 11.87 -14.60
C ASN A 243 9.86 13.34 -14.77
N THR A 244 8.71 13.72 -14.27
CA THR A 244 8.06 15.01 -14.49
C THR A 244 8.21 15.98 -13.32
N ASN A 245 8.06 17.28 -13.62
CA ASN A 245 7.74 18.33 -12.66
C ASN A 245 6.45 19.00 -13.12
N GLU A 246 5.49 19.08 -12.24
CA GLU A 246 4.18 19.66 -12.55
C GLU A 246 3.82 20.69 -11.47
N LEU A 247 3.78 21.96 -11.88
CA LEU A 247 3.29 23.06 -11.05
C LEU A 247 1.81 23.24 -11.30
N ILE A 248 1.01 23.09 -10.26
CA ILE A 248 -0.45 23.24 -10.33
C ILE A 248 -0.84 24.41 -9.44
N TRP A 249 -1.58 25.35 -10.01
CA TRP A 249 -2.16 26.47 -9.31
C TRP A 249 -3.66 26.52 -9.53
N ASN A 250 -4.41 26.59 -8.43
CA ASN A 250 -5.85 26.77 -8.45
C ASN A 250 -6.22 28.01 -7.62
N ALA A 251 -7.26 28.71 -8.04
CA ALA A 251 -7.81 29.82 -7.29
C ALA A 251 -9.34 29.84 -7.45
N GLN A 252 -10.01 30.15 -6.36
CA GLN A 252 -11.48 30.26 -6.29
C GLN A 252 -11.86 31.48 -5.48
N VAL A 253 -12.87 32.20 -5.96
CA VAL A 253 -13.50 33.30 -5.25
C VAL A 253 -14.99 32.98 -5.14
N SER A 254 -15.53 33.10 -3.93
CA SER A 254 -16.96 32.95 -3.68
C SER A 254 -17.48 34.13 -2.87
N HIS A 255 -18.73 34.53 -3.10
CA HIS A 255 -19.38 35.59 -2.35
C HIS A 255 -20.79 35.15 -1.96
N SER A 256 -21.12 35.31 -0.67
CA SER A 256 -22.46 35.04 -0.16
C SER A 256 -23.30 36.33 -0.27
N LEU A 257 -24.31 36.27 -1.14
CA LEU A 257 -25.33 37.35 -1.20
C LEU A 257 -26.36 37.13 -0.09
N LEU A 258 -26.59 38.13 0.71
CA LEU A 258 -27.65 38.16 1.75
C LEU A 258 -29.02 38.34 1.10
#